data_272a1876fef2e27b57b55c7961d1e9d7
#
_entry.id   272a1876fef2e27b57b55c7961d1e9d7
#
_cell.length_a   1.000
_cell.length_b   1.000
_cell.length_c   1.000
_cell.angle_alpha   90.00
_cell.angle_beta   90.00
_cell.angle_gamma   90.00
#
_symmetry.space_group_name_H-M   'P 1'
#
loop_
_entity.id
_entity.type
_entity.pdbx_description
1 polymer ?
#
loop_
_entity_poly.entity_id
_entity_poly.type
_entity_poly.pdbx_seq_one_letter_code
_entity_poly.pdbx_strand_id
1 'polypeptide(L)'
;IAVNVGLCTFENGEYSIKINSRLPFSTDTNTMLSRIKDTLKCENGVEIVFMSDSKGFKIDPDSKMIQVLVDAYRKVTGDVESKPICTPGGTYAREFSNCVAFGPEMSGYGEMIIHQPNERISLDAIKAIFEIYCTAYKDLVNEVSFK
;
A
#
# COMPACT_ATOMS: atom_id res chain seq x y z
N ILE A 1 1.81 -10.80 5.74
CA ILE A 1 0.90 -11.52 4.83
C ILE A 1 -0.52 -11.31 5.32
N ALA A 2 -1.39 -10.82 4.47
CA ALA A 2 -2.83 -10.77 4.72
C ALA A 2 -3.52 -11.71 3.73
N VAL A 3 -4.47 -12.48 4.23
CA VAL A 3 -5.27 -13.43 3.42
C VAL A 3 -6.74 -13.13 3.69
N ASN A 4 -7.49 -12.96 2.62
CA ASN A 4 -8.93 -12.72 2.68
C ASN A 4 -9.67 -13.77 1.84
N VAL A 5 -10.63 -14.45 2.46
CA VAL A 5 -11.59 -15.29 1.76
C VAL A 5 -12.72 -14.38 1.27
N GLY A 6 -12.67 -14.06 -0.03
CA GLY A 6 -13.55 -13.04 -0.61
C GLY A 6 -14.92 -13.57 -1.05
N LEU A 7 -14.97 -14.76 -1.62
CA LEU A 7 -16.18 -15.34 -2.17
C LEU A 7 -16.15 -16.84 -1.96
N CYS A 8 -17.29 -17.40 -1.56
CA CYS A 8 -17.54 -18.83 -1.51
C CYS A 8 -18.85 -19.12 -2.24
N THR A 9 -18.82 -19.97 -3.25
CA THR A 9 -19.99 -20.40 -4.01
C THR A 9 -20.10 -21.91 -4.01
N PHE A 10 -21.32 -22.40 -4.16
CA PHE A 10 -21.62 -23.81 -4.34
C PHE A 10 -22.53 -23.96 -5.56
N GLU A 11 -22.01 -24.59 -6.61
CA GLU A 11 -22.73 -24.77 -7.87
C GLU A 11 -22.42 -26.17 -8.42
N ASN A 12 -23.42 -26.85 -8.93
CA ASN A 12 -23.30 -28.17 -9.57
C ASN A 12 -22.60 -29.26 -8.71
N GLY A 13 -22.71 -29.15 -7.39
CA GLY A 13 -22.08 -30.12 -6.48
C GLY A 13 -20.64 -29.77 -6.09
N GLU A 14 -20.11 -28.63 -6.54
CA GLU A 14 -18.75 -28.18 -6.30
C GLU A 14 -18.72 -26.88 -5.48
N TYR A 15 -17.78 -26.78 -4.58
CA TYR A 15 -17.46 -25.55 -3.86
C TYR A 15 -16.35 -24.80 -4.58
N SER A 16 -16.53 -23.51 -4.75
CA SER A 16 -15.48 -22.60 -5.22
C SER A 16 -15.19 -21.53 -4.16
N ILE A 17 -13.94 -21.38 -3.79
CA ILE A 17 -13.49 -20.40 -2.82
C ILE A 17 -12.47 -19.48 -3.47
N LYS A 18 -12.81 -18.18 -3.57
CA LYS A 18 -11.89 -17.16 -4.07
C LYS A 18 -11.11 -16.52 -2.93
N ILE A 19 -9.80 -16.68 -2.98
CA ILE A 19 -8.89 -16.15 -1.96
C ILE A 19 -8.07 -15.03 -2.58
N ASN A 20 -8.00 -13.90 -1.88
CA ASN A 20 -7.11 -12.80 -2.18
C ASN A 20 -6.02 -12.75 -1.12
N SER A 21 -4.76 -12.69 -1.55
CA SER A 21 -3.61 -12.62 -0.64
C SER A 21 -2.78 -11.39 -0.95
N ARG A 22 -2.34 -10.69 0.11
CA ARG A 22 -1.39 -9.59 0.03
C ARG A 22 -0.08 -10.03 0.65
N LEU A 23 0.94 -10.08 -0.16
CA LEU A 23 2.26 -10.60 0.20
C LEU A 23 3.24 -9.46 0.43
N PRO A 24 4.20 -9.60 1.35
CA PRO A 24 5.34 -8.72 1.43
C PRO A 24 6.08 -8.67 0.10
N PHE A 25 6.66 -7.52 -0.22
CA PHE A 25 7.43 -7.33 -1.46
C PHE A 25 8.53 -8.38 -1.68
N SER A 26 9.10 -8.91 -0.60
CA SER A 26 10.15 -9.94 -0.62
C SER A 26 9.63 -11.36 -0.88
N THR A 27 8.32 -11.56 -0.97
CA THR A 27 7.74 -12.90 -1.14
C THR A 27 7.45 -13.14 -2.62
N ASP A 28 8.05 -14.22 -3.15
CA ASP A 28 7.74 -14.69 -4.49
C ASP A 28 6.41 -15.46 -4.52
N THR A 29 5.54 -15.09 -5.45
CA THR A 29 4.21 -15.68 -5.62
C THR A 29 4.27 -17.18 -5.92
N ASN A 30 5.25 -17.63 -6.73
CA ASN A 30 5.39 -19.04 -7.06
C ASN A 30 5.77 -19.87 -5.84
N THR A 31 6.65 -19.37 -5.01
CA THR A 31 7.01 -19.99 -3.72
C THR A 31 5.80 -20.12 -2.81
N MET A 32 4.96 -19.09 -2.74
CA MET A 32 3.72 -19.13 -1.95
C MET A 32 2.73 -20.14 -2.50
N LEU A 33 2.50 -20.16 -3.81
CA LEU A 33 1.62 -21.13 -4.47
C LEU A 33 2.09 -22.57 -4.26
N SER A 34 3.41 -22.83 -4.35
CA SER A 34 3.96 -24.14 -4.08
C SER A 34 3.67 -24.60 -2.66
N ARG A 35 3.84 -23.72 -1.68
CA ARG A 35 3.52 -24.03 -0.27
C ARG A 35 2.04 -24.35 -0.07
N ILE A 36 1.15 -23.56 -0.68
CA ILE A 36 -0.29 -23.82 -0.62
C ILE A 36 -0.63 -25.15 -1.23
N LYS A 37 -0.10 -25.45 -2.42
CA LYS A 37 -0.30 -26.74 -3.10
C LYS A 37 0.21 -27.90 -2.26
N ASP A 38 1.39 -27.76 -1.67
CA ASP A 38 1.97 -28.80 -0.83
C ASP A 38 1.14 -29.07 0.43
N THR A 39 0.58 -28.00 1.03
CA THR A 39 -0.29 -28.13 2.20
C THR A 39 -1.61 -28.82 1.85
N LEU A 40 -2.19 -28.55 0.67
CA LEU A 40 -3.48 -29.09 0.25
C LEU A 40 -3.39 -30.40 -0.54
N LYS A 41 -2.18 -30.91 -0.81
CA LYS A 41 -1.98 -32.18 -1.56
C LYS A 41 -2.64 -33.41 -0.92
N CYS A 42 -2.83 -33.38 0.38
CA CYS A 42 -3.47 -34.49 1.11
C CYS A 42 -5.00 -34.46 1.02
N GLU A 43 -5.59 -33.39 0.44
CA GLU A 43 -7.05 -33.25 0.32
C GLU A 43 -7.49 -33.71 -1.07
N ASN A 44 -8.17 -34.86 -1.14
CA ASN A 44 -8.72 -35.36 -2.39
C ASN A 44 -9.84 -34.43 -2.90
N GLY A 45 -9.79 -34.14 -4.20
CA GLY A 45 -10.80 -33.32 -4.87
C GLY A 45 -10.60 -31.81 -4.73
N VAL A 46 -9.45 -31.36 -4.25
CA VAL A 46 -9.11 -29.91 -4.23
C VAL A 46 -8.25 -29.55 -5.43
N GLU A 47 -8.73 -28.60 -6.22
CA GLU A 47 -7.97 -27.99 -7.31
C GLU A 47 -7.61 -26.55 -6.95
N ILE A 48 -6.38 -26.15 -7.22
CA ILE A 48 -5.91 -24.77 -7.01
C ILE A 48 -5.66 -24.12 -8.37
N VAL A 49 -6.49 -23.14 -8.69
CA VAL A 49 -6.39 -22.33 -9.91
C VAL A 49 -5.77 -20.98 -9.55
N PHE A 50 -4.62 -20.69 -10.15
CA PHE A 50 -4.03 -19.35 -10.08
C PHE A 50 -4.69 -18.44 -11.10
N MET A 51 -5.21 -17.30 -10.67
CA MET A 51 -5.95 -16.38 -11.54
C MET A 51 -5.09 -15.20 -12.00
N SER A 52 -4.46 -14.51 -11.09
CA SER A 52 -3.68 -13.33 -11.42
C SER A 52 -2.72 -12.94 -10.31
N ASP A 53 -1.68 -12.25 -10.67
CA ASP A 53 -0.70 -11.65 -9.80
C ASP A 53 -0.49 -10.17 -10.17
N SER A 54 -0.10 -9.39 -9.19
CA SER A 54 0.22 -7.99 -9.36
C SER A 54 1.47 -7.69 -8.57
N LYS A 55 2.55 -7.37 -9.28
CA LYS A 55 3.83 -7.06 -8.64
C LYS A 55 3.69 -5.86 -7.72
N GLY A 56 4.20 -6.01 -6.50
CA GLY A 56 4.45 -4.89 -5.63
C GLY A 56 5.57 -4.01 -6.17
N PHE A 57 5.60 -2.75 -5.76
CA PHE A 57 6.75 -1.90 -6.03
C PHE A 57 7.31 -1.34 -4.70
N LYS A 58 8.57 -1.02 -4.75
CA LYS A 58 9.27 -0.43 -3.61
C LYS A 58 10.21 0.63 -4.14
N ILE A 59 10.16 1.81 -3.53
CA ILE A 59 11.16 2.86 -3.74
C ILE A 59 12.16 2.80 -2.59
N ASP A 60 13.42 3.05 -2.89
CA ASP A 60 14.47 3.12 -1.89
C ASP A 60 14.16 4.27 -0.90
N PRO A 61 14.00 3.97 0.40
CA PRO A 61 13.72 4.99 1.40
C PRO A 61 14.84 6.02 1.54
N ASP A 62 16.06 5.68 1.15
CA ASP A 62 17.21 6.55 1.21
C ASP A 62 17.39 7.39 -0.08
N SER A 63 16.52 7.20 -1.07
CA SER A 63 16.54 8.01 -2.29
C SER A 63 16.28 9.49 -1.99
N LYS A 64 16.92 10.36 -2.77
CA LYS A 64 16.78 11.81 -2.60
C LYS A 64 15.31 12.26 -2.63
N MET A 65 14.50 11.68 -3.50
CA MET A 65 13.07 11.97 -3.59
C MET A 65 12.36 11.68 -2.26
N ILE A 66 12.58 10.52 -1.67
CA ILE A 66 11.94 10.14 -0.40
C ILE A 66 12.41 11.04 0.73
N GLN A 67 13.71 11.36 0.79
CA GLN A 67 14.24 12.24 1.84
C GLN A 67 13.64 13.65 1.76
N VAL A 68 13.48 14.21 0.58
CA VAL A 68 12.81 15.52 0.39
C VAL A 68 11.37 15.49 0.87
N LEU A 69 10.63 14.42 0.56
CA LEU A 69 9.24 14.26 1.02
C LEU A 69 9.16 14.14 2.55
N VAL A 70 10.06 13.35 3.15
CA VAL A 70 10.15 13.19 4.61
C VAL A 70 10.47 14.52 5.28
N ASP A 71 11.42 15.28 4.73
CA ASP A 71 11.80 16.57 5.28
C ASP A 71 10.69 17.61 5.16
N ALA A 72 9.92 17.61 4.06
CA ALA A 72 8.74 18.45 3.92
C ALA A 72 7.68 18.12 4.97
N TYR A 73 7.43 16.85 5.21
CA TYR A 73 6.52 16.39 6.26
C TYR A 73 6.99 16.87 7.65
N ARG A 74 8.24 16.63 7.99
CA ARG A 74 8.83 17.03 9.28
C ARG A 74 8.82 18.54 9.52
N LYS A 75 9.10 19.33 8.49
CA LYS A 75 9.05 20.80 8.57
C LYS A 75 7.69 21.33 8.99
N VAL A 76 6.63 20.74 8.49
CA VAL A 76 5.25 21.20 8.73
C VAL A 76 4.68 20.61 10.01
N THR A 77 4.91 19.33 10.26
CA THR A 77 4.29 18.64 11.39
C THR A 77 5.10 18.69 12.68
N GLY A 78 6.41 18.89 12.58
CA GLY A 78 7.34 18.74 13.70
C GLY A 78 7.59 17.28 14.12
N ASP A 79 6.98 16.31 13.45
CA ASP A 79 7.14 14.88 13.72
C ASP A 79 8.43 14.36 13.10
N VAL A 80 9.45 14.18 13.92
CA VAL A 80 10.77 13.69 13.50
C VAL A 80 10.94 12.17 13.66
N GLU A 81 10.00 11.53 14.32
CA GLU A 81 10.09 10.10 14.65
C GLU A 81 9.47 9.20 13.56
N SER A 82 8.42 9.67 12.91
CA SER A 82 7.74 8.91 11.87
C SER A 82 8.64 8.65 10.66
N LYS A 83 8.53 7.45 10.12
CA LYS A 83 9.32 6.96 8.97
C LYS A 83 8.38 6.59 7.83
N PRO A 84 8.88 6.60 6.57
CA PRO A 84 8.15 6.03 5.45
C PRO A 84 7.72 4.59 5.74
N ILE A 85 6.48 4.27 5.41
CA ILE A 85 5.90 2.95 5.63
C ILE A 85 5.60 2.24 4.31
N CYS A 86 5.51 0.92 4.36
CA CYS A 86 4.96 0.12 3.28
C CYS A 86 3.48 -0.14 3.56
N THR A 87 2.62 0.22 2.64
CA THR A 87 1.19 -0.09 2.73
C THR A 87 0.85 -1.36 1.95
N PRO A 88 -0.03 -2.22 2.46
CA PRO A 88 -0.55 -3.34 1.69
C PRO A 88 -1.56 -2.91 0.62
N GLY A 89 -2.01 -1.65 0.63
CA GLY A 89 -2.92 -1.08 -0.36
C GLY A 89 -2.23 -0.80 -1.68
N GLY A 90 -2.97 -0.93 -2.79
CA GLY A 90 -2.53 -0.45 -4.08
C GLY A 90 -2.88 1.03 -4.25
N THR A 91 -1.97 1.80 -4.84
CA THR A 91 -2.20 3.20 -5.21
C THR A 91 -1.85 3.40 -6.69
N TYR A 92 -2.29 4.49 -7.28
CA TYR A 92 -1.94 4.84 -8.67
C TYR A 92 -0.43 5.05 -8.88
N ALA A 93 0.34 5.29 -7.80
CA ALA A 93 1.79 5.43 -7.87
C ALA A 93 2.48 4.21 -8.51
N ARG A 94 1.90 3.03 -8.40
CA ARG A 94 2.42 1.80 -8.99
C ARG A 94 2.42 1.78 -10.53
N GLU A 95 1.60 2.62 -11.16
CA GLU A 95 1.47 2.69 -12.62
C GLU A 95 2.53 3.59 -13.28
N PHE A 96 3.34 4.26 -12.46
CA PHE A 96 4.37 5.19 -12.91
C PHE A 96 5.75 4.74 -12.42
N SER A 97 6.75 4.89 -13.28
CA SER A 97 8.15 4.81 -12.85
C SER A 97 8.49 6.05 -12.01
N ASN A 98 9.32 5.88 -11.00
CA ASN A 98 9.76 6.98 -10.12
C ASN A 98 8.62 7.73 -9.42
N CYS A 99 7.58 7.03 -9.04
CA CYS A 99 6.44 7.60 -8.32
C CYS A 99 6.28 6.91 -6.97
N VAL A 100 5.83 7.65 -5.98
CA VAL A 100 5.53 7.14 -4.65
C VAL A 100 4.20 7.71 -4.18
N ALA A 101 3.46 6.93 -3.41
CA ALA A 101 2.31 7.46 -2.69
C ALA A 101 2.83 8.32 -1.53
N PHE A 102 2.39 9.55 -1.52
CA PHE A 102 2.68 10.49 -0.46
C PHE A 102 1.37 11.13 -0.01
N GLY A 103 0.95 10.79 1.17
CA GLY A 103 -0.30 11.30 1.69
C GLY A 103 -0.37 11.03 3.17
N PRO A 104 -0.69 12.02 3.94
CA PRO A 104 -0.61 11.95 5.36
C PRO A 104 -1.86 11.34 5.97
N GLU A 105 -1.69 10.25 6.66
CA GLU A 105 -2.46 9.94 7.84
C GLU A 105 -1.69 10.53 9.03
N MET A 106 -2.18 11.62 9.60
CA MET A 106 -1.45 12.35 10.64
C MET A 106 -2.19 12.24 11.98
N SER A 107 -1.50 11.77 13.01
CA SER A 107 -1.97 11.93 14.37
C SER A 107 -1.87 13.40 14.82
N GLY A 108 -2.83 13.87 15.64
CA GLY A 108 -2.80 15.22 16.20
C GLY A 108 -3.50 16.31 15.39
N TYR A 109 -4.02 16.01 14.19
CA TYR A 109 -4.73 16.95 13.33
C TYR A 109 -6.24 16.73 13.26
N GLY A 110 -6.81 16.15 14.30
CA GLY A 110 -8.23 15.84 14.37
C GLY A 110 -8.59 14.47 13.83
N GLU A 111 -9.88 14.22 13.69
CA GLU A 111 -10.39 12.92 13.29
C GLU A 111 -10.28 12.76 11.78
N MET A 112 -9.76 11.61 11.36
CA MET A 112 -9.80 11.13 9.99
C MET A 112 -10.43 9.74 9.98
N ILE A 113 -11.53 9.58 9.23
CA ILE A 113 -12.18 8.29 9.01
C ILE A 113 -12.11 7.98 7.53
N ILE A 114 -11.45 6.86 7.20
CA ILE A 114 -11.26 6.39 5.83
C ILE A 114 -11.90 5.02 5.63
N HIS A 115 -12.42 4.77 4.44
CA HIS A 115 -13.04 3.50 4.04
C HIS A 115 -14.21 3.04 4.94
N GLN A 116 -14.94 3.98 5.52
CA GLN A 116 -16.08 3.70 6.40
C GLN A 116 -17.24 4.67 6.10
N PRO A 117 -18.48 4.32 6.55
CA PRO A 117 -19.58 5.28 6.51
C PRO A 117 -19.22 6.58 7.22
N ASN A 118 -19.66 7.70 6.66
CA ASN A 118 -19.30 9.05 7.11
C ASN A 118 -17.80 9.37 7.02
N GLU A 119 -17.16 8.88 5.97
CA GLU A 119 -15.78 9.20 5.66
C GLU A 119 -15.54 10.72 5.73
N ARG A 120 -14.57 11.12 6.49
CA ARG A 120 -14.29 12.53 6.76
C ARG A 120 -12.85 12.79 7.16
N ILE A 121 -12.45 14.03 6.97
CA ILE A 121 -11.16 14.58 7.38
C ILE A 121 -11.38 15.92 8.02
N SER A 122 -10.62 16.27 9.05
CA SER A 122 -10.69 17.58 9.69
C SER A 122 -10.13 18.70 8.80
N LEU A 123 -10.62 19.92 8.99
CA LEU A 123 -10.09 21.07 8.26
C LEU A 123 -8.62 21.37 8.63
N ASP A 124 -8.21 21.07 9.85
CA ASP A 124 -6.82 21.27 10.26
C ASP A 124 -5.88 20.27 9.60
N ALA A 125 -6.33 19.03 9.42
CA ALA A 125 -5.59 18.05 8.62
C ALA A 125 -5.48 18.51 7.15
N ILE A 126 -6.56 19.02 6.55
CA ILE A 126 -6.52 19.54 5.16
C ILE A 126 -5.51 20.67 5.02
N LYS A 127 -5.48 21.62 5.95
CA LYS A 127 -4.51 22.74 5.95
C LYS A 127 -3.08 22.22 6.02
N ALA A 128 -2.80 21.33 6.98
CA ALA A 128 -1.47 20.76 7.14
C ALA A 128 -1.05 19.95 5.89
N ILE A 129 -1.94 19.16 5.31
CA ILE A 129 -1.71 18.44 4.05
C ILE A 129 -1.33 19.42 2.93
N PHE A 130 -2.06 20.52 2.81
CA PHE A 130 -1.78 21.53 1.80
C PHE A 130 -0.38 22.14 1.98
N GLU A 131 0.00 22.50 3.20
CA GLU A 131 1.32 23.04 3.52
C GLU A 131 2.44 22.03 3.24
N ILE A 132 2.22 20.75 3.59
CA ILE A 132 3.16 19.66 3.30
C ILE A 132 3.38 19.53 1.79
N TYR A 133 2.30 19.50 1.00
CA TYR A 133 2.42 19.38 -0.45
C TYR A 133 3.08 20.58 -1.09
N CYS A 134 2.76 21.81 -0.66
CA CYS A 134 3.42 23.02 -1.16
C CYS A 134 4.92 23.01 -0.87
N THR A 135 5.30 22.60 0.34
CA THR A 135 6.70 22.47 0.75
C THR A 135 7.41 21.38 -0.06
N ALA A 136 6.80 20.18 -0.13
CA ALA A 136 7.34 19.05 -0.87
C ALA A 136 7.54 19.39 -2.36
N TYR A 137 6.54 20.00 -3.00
CA TYR A 137 6.64 20.37 -4.42
C TYR A 137 7.79 21.36 -4.68
N LYS A 138 7.88 22.39 -3.85
CA LYS A 138 8.96 23.40 -3.96
C LYS A 138 10.34 22.74 -3.81
N ASP A 139 10.51 21.90 -2.79
CA ASP A 139 11.79 21.28 -2.50
C ASP A 139 12.13 20.21 -3.56
N LEU A 140 11.15 19.45 -4.06
CA LEU A 140 11.35 18.48 -5.15
C LEU A 140 11.84 19.15 -6.44
N VAL A 141 11.25 20.25 -6.85
CA VAL A 141 11.64 20.98 -8.07
C VAL A 141 13.06 21.52 -7.96
N ASN A 142 13.49 21.94 -6.77
CA ASN A 142 14.80 22.53 -6.56
C ASN A 142 15.91 21.48 -6.32
N GLU A 143 15.58 20.32 -5.75
CA GLU A 143 16.57 19.38 -5.22
C GLU A 143 16.62 18.05 -5.97
N VAL A 144 15.60 17.71 -6.74
CA VAL A 144 15.52 16.43 -7.43
C VAL A 144 15.59 16.64 -8.94
N SER A 145 16.54 15.96 -9.57
CA SER A 145 16.66 15.94 -11.04
C SER A 145 15.79 14.81 -11.58
N PHE A 146 14.69 15.16 -12.21
CA PHE A 146 13.83 14.20 -12.92
C PHE A 146 14.44 13.98 -14.32
N LYS A 147 15.08 12.81 -14.50
CA LYS A 147 15.59 12.36 -15.81
C LYS A 147 14.69 11.28 -16.38
#